data_a68e8ce777a59132ffa140cc1327012e
#
_entry.id   a68e8ce777a59132ffa140cc1327012e
#
_cell.length_a   1.000
_cell.length_b   1.000
_cell.length_c   1.000
_cell.angle_alpha   90.00
_cell.angle_beta   90.00
_cell.angle_gamma   90.00
#
_symmetry.space_group_name_H-M   'P 1'
#
loop_
_entity.id
_entity.type
_entity.pdbx_description
1 polymer ?
#
loop_
_entity_poly.entity_id
_entity_poly.type
_entity_poly.pdbx_seq_one_letter_code
_entity_poly.pdbx_strand_id
1 'polypeptide(L)'
;MKSFILLIFVLLITALQAKEYKVIYDCSSNEARYIKSRMWLVKKTMNMMQENNDTSSVVLTLHGGCVSMVSKNYKMIVPDEDVQNIKKAQKYLIALSKRKNVEIIVCAMSLASNAIEKSEVLPFVQISKNSFLDTIKYQNEGYAIMTFK
;
A
#
# COMPACT_ATOMS: atom_id res chain seq x y z
N MET A 1 -18.49 44.76 -19.07
CA MET A 1 -17.87 44.52 -17.75
C MET A 1 -18.40 43.27 -17.04
N LYS A 2 -19.70 43.00 -16.95
CA LYS A 2 -20.25 41.79 -16.25
C LYS A 2 -19.81 40.46 -16.89
N SER A 3 -19.72 40.36 -18.22
CA SER A 3 -19.28 39.16 -18.89
C SER A 3 -17.79 38.86 -18.70
N PHE A 4 -16.95 39.87 -18.54
CA PHE A 4 -15.52 39.71 -18.33
C PHE A 4 -15.20 39.18 -16.92
N ILE A 5 -15.97 39.63 -15.91
CA ILE A 5 -15.85 39.13 -14.54
C ILE A 5 -16.29 37.67 -14.43
N LEU A 6 -17.32 37.26 -15.15
CA LEU A 6 -17.79 35.88 -15.18
C LEU A 6 -16.71 34.93 -15.78
N LEU A 7 -16.01 35.37 -16.84
CA LEU A 7 -14.94 34.58 -17.49
C LEU A 7 -13.74 34.37 -16.54
N ILE A 8 -13.36 35.39 -15.77
CA ILE A 8 -12.25 35.30 -14.78
C ILE A 8 -12.65 34.34 -13.65
N PHE A 9 -13.91 34.32 -13.22
CA PHE A 9 -14.38 33.43 -12.15
C PHE A 9 -14.37 31.96 -12.59
N VAL A 10 -14.72 31.66 -13.84
CA VAL A 10 -14.64 30.29 -14.42
C VAL A 10 -13.21 29.82 -14.56
N LEU A 11 -12.27 30.68 -14.94
CA LEU A 11 -10.83 30.35 -15.02
C LEU A 11 -10.19 30.08 -13.65
N LEU A 12 -10.63 30.73 -12.59
CA LEU A 12 -10.15 30.51 -11.22
C LEU A 12 -10.63 29.16 -10.64
N ILE A 13 -11.79 28.67 -11.03
CA ILE A 13 -12.33 27.37 -10.56
C ILE A 13 -11.55 26.18 -11.15
N THR A 14 -10.98 26.32 -12.34
CA THR A 14 -10.20 25.24 -12.97
C THR A 14 -8.80 25.03 -12.36
N ALA A 15 -8.30 25.99 -11.57
CA ALA A 15 -6.96 25.91 -10.97
C ALA A 15 -6.89 25.11 -9.66
N LEU A 16 -8.03 24.68 -9.09
CA LEU A 16 -8.08 23.97 -7.80
C LEU A 16 -8.52 22.49 -7.93
N GLN A 17 -8.26 21.85 -9.04
CA GLN A 17 -8.64 20.45 -9.19
C GLN A 17 -7.64 19.55 -8.46
N ALA A 18 -8.06 18.97 -7.32
CA ALA A 18 -7.29 17.96 -6.61
C ALA A 18 -6.97 16.80 -7.56
N LYS A 19 -5.71 16.36 -7.57
CA LYS A 19 -5.28 15.22 -8.37
C LYS A 19 -5.70 13.91 -7.69
N GLU A 20 -6.07 12.93 -8.48
CA GLU A 20 -6.28 11.56 -8.01
C GLU A 20 -5.08 10.69 -8.42
N TYR A 21 -4.44 10.06 -7.44
CA TYR A 21 -3.37 9.08 -7.65
C TYR A 21 -3.88 7.68 -7.39
N LYS A 22 -3.69 6.79 -8.37
CA LYS A 22 -3.96 5.35 -8.24
C LYS A 22 -2.64 4.61 -8.27
N VAL A 23 -2.29 3.88 -7.22
CA VAL A 23 -0.98 3.21 -7.12
C VAL A 23 -1.08 1.83 -6.47
N ILE A 24 -0.38 0.87 -7.07
CA ILE A 24 -0.07 -0.42 -6.47
C ILE A 24 1.36 -0.34 -5.92
N TYR A 25 1.52 -0.64 -4.64
CA TYR A 25 2.82 -0.93 -4.04
C TYR A 25 2.99 -2.44 -3.96
N ASP A 26 3.79 -2.99 -4.87
CA ASP A 26 4.03 -4.42 -5.00
C ASP A 26 5.29 -4.82 -4.22
N CYS A 27 5.10 -5.57 -3.13
CA CYS A 27 6.15 -5.91 -2.18
C CYS A 27 6.48 -7.39 -2.21
N SER A 28 7.75 -7.72 -2.58
CA SER A 28 8.27 -9.10 -2.62
C SER A 28 9.61 -9.31 -1.90
N SER A 29 10.21 -8.27 -1.32
CA SER A 29 11.52 -8.32 -0.68
C SER A 29 11.59 -9.31 0.49
N ASN A 30 12.76 -9.91 0.69
CA ASN A 30 13.09 -10.72 1.88
C ASN A 30 13.86 -9.91 2.94
N GLU A 31 14.27 -8.68 2.63
CA GLU A 31 15.07 -7.85 3.53
C GLU A 31 14.19 -7.04 4.49
N ALA A 32 14.14 -7.40 5.75
CA ALA A 32 13.26 -6.81 6.76
C ALA A 32 13.48 -5.29 6.97
N ARG A 33 14.75 -4.83 6.89
CA ARG A 33 15.08 -3.40 6.98
C ARG A 33 14.50 -2.64 5.79
N TYR A 34 14.62 -3.20 4.60
CA TYR A 34 14.09 -2.62 3.38
C TYR A 34 12.56 -2.57 3.43
N ILE A 35 11.90 -3.68 3.78
CA ILE A 35 10.44 -3.75 3.95
C ILE A 35 9.95 -2.64 4.90
N LYS A 36 10.59 -2.50 6.06
CA LYS A 36 10.27 -1.44 7.02
C LYS A 36 10.39 -0.05 6.40
N SER A 37 11.49 0.21 5.69
CA SER A 37 11.73 1.52 5.07
C SER A 37 10.70 1.84 3.98
N ARG A 38 10.28 0.83 3.20
CA ARG A 38 9.25 1.00 2.15
C ARG A 38 7.87 1.25 2.74
N MET A 39 7.46 0.53 3.77
CA MET A 39 6.19 0.78 4.47
C MET A 39 6.14 2.19 5.10
N TRP A 40 7.24 2.66 5.67
CA TRP A 40 7.36 4.05 6.12
C TRP A 40 7.20 5.03 4.96
N LEU A 41 7.87 4.77 3.82
CA LEU A 41 7.83 5.64 2.64
C LEU A 41 6.43 5.72 2.03
N VAL A 42 5.72 4.60 1.91
CA VAL A 42 4.30 4.57 1.46
C VAL A 42 3.46 5.49 2.34
N LYS A 43 3.55 5.34 3.66
CA LYS A 43 2.83 6.21 4.61
C LYS A 43 3.20 7.68 4.43
N LYS A 44 4.50 8.00 4.26
CA LYS A 44 4.98 9.38 4.07
C LYS A 44 4.47 9.97 2.76
N THR A 45 4.52 9.20 1.66
CA THR A 45 4.01 9.63 0.35
C THR A 45 2.51 9.95 0.41
N MET A 46 1.71 9.10 1.04
CA MET A 46 0.28 9.36 1.21
C MET A 46 0.00 10.61 2.06
N ASN A 47 0.84 10.89 3.07
CA ASN A 47 0.71 12.14 3.84
C ASN A 47 0.98 13.36 2.95
N MET A 48 2.02 13.32 2.12
CA MET A 48 2.36 14.41 1.20
C MET A 48 1.22 14.66 0.18
N MET A 49 0.61 13.60 -0.35
CA MET A 49 -0.57 13.74 -1.22
C MET A 49 -1.72 14.46 -0.49
N GLN A 50 -1.99 14.04 0.75
CA GLN A 50 -3.05 14.67 1.57
C GLN A 50 -2.74 16.13 1.91
N GLU A 51 -1.47 16.46 2.22
CA GLU A 51 -1.02 17.83 2.48
C GLU A 51 -1.22 18.74 1.26
N ASN A 52 -1.14 18.17 0.04
CA ASN A 52 -1.41 18.87 -1.22
C ASN A 52 -2.91 18.91 -1.59
N ASN A 53 -3.81 18.42 -0.75
CA ASN A 53 -5.23 18.20 -1.02
C ASN A 53 -5.52 17.24 -2.19
N ASP A 54 -4.55 16.39 -2.53
CA ASP A 54 -4.73 15.33 -3.53
C ASP A 54 -5.42 14.10 -2.90
N THR A 55 -6.13 13.33 -3.72
CA THR A 55 -6.70 12.04 -3.32
C THR A 55 -5.82 10.89 -3.79
N SER A 56 -5.90 9.76 -3.10
CA SER A 56 -5.17 8.56 -3.49
C SER A 56 -5.99 7.30 -3.26
N SER A 57 -5.93 6.39 -4.23
CA SER A 57 -6.40 5.01 -4.13
C SER A 57 -5.16 4.11 -4.13
N VAL A 58 -4.92 3.44 -3.03
CA VAL A 58 -3.68 2.68 -2.78
C VAL A 58 -3.97 1.21 -2.58
N VAL A 59 -3.26 0.36 -3.29
CA VAL A 59 -3.27 -1.08 -3.11
C VAL A 59 -1.86 -1.52 -2.70
N LEU A 60 -1.75 -2.30 -1.63
CA LEU A 60 -0.51 -3.01 -1.29
C LEU A 60 -0.70 -4.48 -1.63
N THR A 61 0.09 -5.00 -2.57
CA THR A 61 0.18 -6.43 -2.86
C THR A 61 1.41 -7.00 -2.17
N LEU A 62 1.20 -7.99 -1.30
CA LEU A 62 2.23 -8.55 -0.43
C LEU A 62 2.48 -10.01 -0.79
N HIS A 63 3.70 -10.29 -1.21
CA HIS A 63 4.13 -11.66 -1.55
C HIS A 63 5.63 -11.87 -1.22
N GLY A 64 6.21 -13.04 -1.54
CA GLY A 64 7.57 -13.35 -1.13
C GLY A 64 7.78 -13.13 0.38
N GLY A 65 8.90 -12.54 0.78
CA GLY A 65 9.22 -12.28 2.20
C GLY A 65 8.38 -11.20 2.85
N CYS A 66 7.72 -10.33 2.06
CA CYS A 66 6.83 -9.30 2.59
C CYS A 66 5.62 -9.88 3.35
N VAL A 67 5.28 -11.17 3.15
CA VAL A 67 4.18 -11.82 3.88
C VAL A 67 4.44 -11.95 5.38
N SER A 68 5.71 -11.91 5.82
CA SER A 68 6.06 -11.97 7.24
C SER A 68 5.38 -10.86 8.07
N MET A 69 5.21 -9.66 7.49
CA MET A 69 4.61 -8.52 8.21
C MET A 69 3.09 -8.62 8.37
N VAL A 70 2.40 -9.54 7.69
CA VAL A 70 0.95 -9.74 7.88
C VAL A 70 0.62 -10.84 8.88
N SER A 71 1.62 -11.63 9.34
CA SER A 71 1.40 -12.68 10.33
C SER A 71 1.34 -12.10 11.75
N LYS A 72 0.37 -12.60 12.54
CA LYS A 72 0.33 -12.36 14.00
C LYS A 72 1.55 -12.97 14.70
N ASN A 73 2.11 -14.04 14.11
CA ASN A 73 3.21 -14.83 14.65
C ASN A 73 4.56 -14.54 13.97
N TYR A 74 4.75 -13.36 13.38
CA TYR A 74 5.96 -13.00 12.61
C TYR A 74 7.28 -13.31 13.34
N LYS A 75 7.31 -13.29 14.68
CA LYS A 75 8.48 -13.63 15.48
C LYS A 75 8.95 -15.08 15.32
N MET A 76 8.05 -15.98 14.92
CA MET A 76 8.37 -17.40 14.66
C MET A 76 8.82 -17.64 13.22
N ILE A 77 8.72 -16.62 12.37
CA ILE A 77 8.92 -16.74 10.92
C ILE A 77 10.23 -16.10 10.49
N VAL A 78 10.61 -14.98 11.15
CA VAL A 78 11.81 -14.23 10.78
C VAL A 78 12.93 -14.42 11.79
N PRO A 79 14.22 -14.28 11.37
CA PRO A 79 15.36 -14.29 12.29
C PRO A 79 15.23 -13.24 13.41
N ASP A 80 15.82 -13.50 14.56
CA ASP A 80 15.73 -12.64 15.76
C ASP A 80 16.17 -11.20 15.47
N GLU A 81 17.22 -11.01 14.65
CA GLU A 81 17.72 -9.69 14.24
C GLU A 81 16.71 -8.89 13.41
N ASP A 82 15.78 -9.58 12.74
CA ASP A 82 14.78 -8.95 11.88
C ASP A 82 13.44 -8.68 12.57
N VAL A 83 13.20 -9.29 13.73
CA VAL A 83 11.95 -9.14 14.49
C VAL A 83 11.57 -7.68 14.70
N GLN A 84 12.51 -6.80 15.07
CA GLN A 84 12.22 -5.39 15.32
C GLN A 84 11.89 -4.62 14.03
N ASN A 85 12.49 -5.00 12.90
CA ASN A 85 12.20 -4.40 11.60
C ASN A 85 10.80 -4.78 11.13
N ILE A 86 10.45 -6.06 11.19
CA ILE A 86 9.11 -6.55 10.81
C ILE A 86 8.03 -5.98 11.75
N LYS A 87 8.28 -5.91 13.05
CA LYS A 87 7.38 -5.25 14.01
C LYS A 87 7.06 -3.80 13.63
N LYS A 88 8.09 -3.05 13.19
CA LYS A 88 7.90 -1.66 12.73
C LYS A 88 7.16 -1.61 11.39
N ALA A 89 7.48 -2.49 10.43
CA ALA A 89 6.76 -2.60 9.16
C ALA A 89 5.28 -2.89 9.40
N GLN A 90 4.95 -3.86 10.25
CA GLN A 90 3.58 -4.19 10.63
C GLN A 90 2.84 -2.99 11.26
N LYS A 91 3.50 -2.20 12.11
CA LYS A 91 2.90 -0.97 12.66
C LYS A 91 2.52 0.04 11.58
N TYR A 92 3.38 0.20 10.55
CA TYR A 92 3.05 1.06 9.41
C TYR A 92 1.89 0.50 8.60
N LEU A 93 1.87 -0.82 8.38
CA LEU A 93 0.79 -1.51 7.68
C LEU A 93 -0.55 -1.32 8.39
N ILE A 94 -0.59 -1.49 9.73
CA ILE A 94 -1.78 -1.23 10.56
C ILE A 94 -2.22 0.24 10.47
N ALA A 95 -1.30 1.17 10.42
CA ALA A 95 -1.65 2.58 10.26
C ALA A 95 -2.21 2.89 8.86
N LEU A 96 -1.71 2.22 7.83
CA LEU A 96 -2.20 2.33 6.46
C LEU A 96 -3.60 1.73 6.32
N SER A 97 -3.89 0.58 6.95
CA SER A 97 -5.19 -0.08 6.87
C SER A 97 -6.35 0.76 7.45
N LYS A 98 -6.05 1.76 8.27
CA LYS A 98 -7.05 2.69 8.84
C LYS A 98 -7.40 3.85 7.91
N ARG A 99 -6.71 4.00 6.78
CA ARG A 99 -6.96 5.07 5.81
C ARG A 99 -8.07 4.66 4.85
N LYS A 100 -8.88 5.64 4.46
CA LYS A 100 -9.81 5.45 3.34
C LYS A 100 -9.03 5.15 2.07
N ASN A 101 -9.59 4.33 1.20
CA ASN A 101 -9.02 3.99 -0.12
C ASN A 101 -7.65 3.30 -0.04
N VAL A 102 -7.36 2.56 1.04
CA VAL A 102 -6.21 1.66 1.13
C VAL A 102 -6.70 0.23 1.21
N GLU A 103 -6.26 -0.58 0.27
CA GLU A 103 -6.51 -2.01 0.21
C GLU A 103 -5.20 -2.76 0.42
N ILE A 104 -5.21 -3.79 1.25
CA ILE A 104 -4.03 -4.59 1.57
C ILE A 104 -4.35 -6.04 1.24
N ILE A 105 -3.59 -6.61 0.30
CA ILE A 105 -3.82 -7.93 -0.26
C ILE A 105 -2.56 -8.77 -0.08
N VAL A 106 -2.70 -9.98 0.41
CA VAL A 106 -1.61 -10.96 0.54
C VAL A 106 -1.85 -12.16 -0.37
N CYS A 107 -0.79 -12.63 -1.01
CA CYS A 107 -0.81 -13.80 -1.89
C CYS A 107 -0.88 -15.09 -1.09
N ALA A 108 -1.92 -15.92 -1.31
CA ALA A 108 -2.08 -17.20 -0.65
C ALA A 108 -0.92 -18.19 -0.96
N MET A 109 -0.37 -18.15 -2.17
CA MET A 109 0.77 -19.00 -2.54
C MET A 109 2.00 -18.62 -1.71
N SER A 110 2.24 -17.33 -1.48
CA SER A 110 3.36 -16.86 -0.67
C SER A 110 3.14 -17.12 0.83
N LEU A 111 1.91 -17.08 1.33
CA LEU A 111 1.60 -17.52 2.69
C LEU A 111 1.99 -19.00 2.86
N ALA A 112 1.55 -19.88 1.94
CA ALA A 112 1.87 -21.30 1.98
C ALA A 112 3.38 -21.58 1.89
N SER A 113 4.10 -20.87 1.01
CA SER A 113 5.56 -21.02 0.87
C SER A 113 6.34 -20.56 2.11
N ASN A 114 5.76 -19.71 2.95
CA ASN A 114 6.35 -19.25 4.21
C ASN A 114 5.75 -19.93 5.44
N ALA A 115 5.00 -21.02 5.26
CA ALA A 115 4.33 -21.76 6.33
C ALA A 115 3.44 -20.89 7.24
N ILE A 116 2.77 -19.90 6.66
CA ILE A 116 1.85 -19.01 7.37
C ILE A 116 0.41 -19.48 7.13
N GLU A 117 -0.27 -19.85 8.19
CA GLU A 117 -1.66 -20.23 8.14
C GLU A 117 -2.59 -19.01 7.92
N LYS A 118 -3.68 -19.20 7.20
CA LYS A 118 -4.67 -18.12 6.96
C LYS A 118 -5.21 -17.50 8.24
N SER A 119 -5.36 -18.29 9.30
CA SER A 119 -5.82 -17.87 10.64
C SER A 119 -4.84 -16.92 11.34
N GLU A 120 -3.57 -16.93 10.95
CA GLU A 120 -2.53 -16.08 11.48
C GLU A 120 -2.48 -14.70 10.80
N VAL A 121 -3.13 -14.56 9.65
CA VAL A 121 -3.15 -13.29 8.91
C VAL A 121 -3.94 -12.23 9.69
N LEU A 122 -3.45 -11.00 9.70
CA LEU A 122 -4.13 -9.86 10.30
C LEU A 122 -5.52 -9.65 9.67
N PRO A 123 -6.56 -9.38 10.45
CA PRO A 123 -7.97 -9.47 10.00
C PRO A 123 -8.36 -8.44 8.94
N PHE A 124 -7.61 -7.36 8.78
CA PHE A 124 -7.86 -6.34 7.76
C PHE A 124 -7.19 -6.63 6.41
N VAL A 125 -6.42 -7.72 6.32
CA VAL A 125 -5.70 -8.11 5.10
C VAL A 125 -6.55 -9.08 4.30
N GLN A 126 -6.77 -8.78 3.04
CA GLN A 126 -7.45 -9.67 2.10
C GLN A 126 -6.46 -10.74 1.59
N ILE A 127 -6.94 -11.97 1.45
CA ILE A 127 -6.13 -13.06 0.91
C ILE A 127 -6.57 -13.31 -0.53
N SER A 128 -5.67 -13.08 -1.49
CA SER A 128 -5.89 -13.41 -2.89
C SER A 128 -5.25 -14.75 -3.27
N LYS A 129 -5.68 -15.31 -4.38
CA LYS A 129 -5.09 -16.55 -4.91
C LYS A 129 -3.68 -16.33 -5.43
N ASN A 130 -3.43 -15.19 -6.12
CA ASN A 130 -2.17 -14.92 -6.82
C ASN A 130 -1.97 -13.41 -6.98
N SER A 131 -0.83 -12.89 -6.48
CA SER A 131 -0.46 -11.47 -6.58
C SER A 131 -0.30 -10.96 -8.02
N PHE A 132 0.08 -11.81 -8.97
CA PHE A 132 0.19 -11.42 -10.37
C PHE A 132 -1.18 -11.07 -10.96
N LEU A 133 -2.21 -11.84 -10.63
CA LEU A 133 -3.57 -11.54 -11.06
C LEU A 133 -4.07 -10.21 -10.46
N ASP A 134 -3.74 -9.96 -9.20
CA ASP A 134 -4.08 -8.69 -8.55
C ASP A 134 -3.39 -7.53 -9.25
N THR A 135 -2.09 -7.64 -9.51
CA THR A 135 -1.31 -6.60 -10.20
C THR A 135 -1.85 -6.32 -11.60
N ILE A 136 -2.14 -7.36 -12.38
CA ILE A 136 -2.72 -7.22 -13.73
C ILE A 136 -4.08 -6.51 -13.64
N LYS A 137 -4.94 -6.91 -12.72
CA LYS A 137 -6.27 -6.31 -12.51
C LYS A 137 -6.15 -4.80 -12.29
N TYR A 138 -5.38 -4.38 -11.28
CA TYR A 138 -5.27 -2.96 -10.93
C TYR A 138 -4.56 -2.13 -11.99
N GLN A 139 -3.57 -2.69 -12.69
CA GLN A 139 -2.96 -1.99 -13.83
C GLN A 139 -3.96 -1.75 -14.97
N ASN A 140 -4.84 -2.71 -15.25
CA ASN A 140 -5.93 -2.53 -16.22
C ASN A 140 -6.97 -1.49 -15.75
N GLU A 141 -7.08 -1.24 -14.44
CA GLU A 141 -7.91 -0.20 -13.84
C GLU A 141 -7.19 1.17 -13.76
N GLY A 142 -5.99 1.28 -14.36
CA GLY A 142 -5.23 2.53 -14.46
C GLY A 142 -4.34 2.84 -13.25
N TYR A 143 -4.02 1.85 -12.42
CA TYR A 143 -3.07 2.03 -11.31
C TYR A 143 -1.62 2.00 -11.80
N ALA A 144 -0.82 2.98 -11.36
CA ALA A 144 0.64 2.92 -11.51
C ALA A 144 1.23 1.88 -10.56
N ILE A 145 2.26 1.15 -11.00
CA ILE A 145 2.94 0.17 -10.16
C ILE A 145 4.26 0.70 -9.61
N MET A 146 4.50 0.48 -8.32
CA MET A 146 5.75 0.73 -7.60
C MET A 146 6.20 -0.58 -6.95
N THR A 147 7.28 -1.17 -7.45
CA THR A 147 7.77 -2.48 -7.00
C THR A 147 8.85 -2.35 -5.92
N PHE A 148 8.74 -3.13 -4.84
CA PHE A 148 9.70 -3.25 -3.74
C PHE A 148 10.28 -4.69 -3.73
N LYS A 149 11.52 -4.84 -4.22
CA LYS A 149 12.22 -6.14 -4.34
C LYS A 149 13.40 -6.22 -3.39
#